data_933d34255a952f435bac179cbe40072d
#
_entry.id   933d34255a952f435bac179cbe40072d
#
_cell.length_a   1.000
_cell.length_b   1.000
_cell.length_c   1.000
_cell.angle_alpha   90.00
_cell.angle_beta   90.00
_cell.angle_gamma   90.00
#
_symmetry.space_group_name_H-M   'P 1'
#
loop_
_entity.id
_entity.type
_entity.pdbx_description
1 polymer ?
#
loop_
_entity_poly.entity_id
_entity_poly.type
_entity_poly.pdbx_seq_one_letter_code
_entity_poly.pdbx_strand_id
1 'polypeptide(L)'
;MKIISYNLNGIRSAISIGLFDWLAEEQPDVFCIQESKAQPDQIDVMTMQELGYQSYIHSAEKKGYSGVAIFTRIQPDRVVVGMGNPKYDCQGRVIRADYGDVTVVCEIGRASCRERVFV
;
A
#
# COMPACT_ATOMS: atom_id res chain seq x y z
N MET A 1 1.75 -17.94 1.32
CA MET A 1 1.91 -16.52 0.95
C MET A 1 2.15 -15.71 2.21
N LYS A 2 3.23 -14.95 2.23
CA LYS A 2 3.54 -14.09 3.38
C LYS A 2 3.02 -12.69 3.10
N ILE A 3 2.10 -12.23 3.94
CA ILE A 3 1.47 -10.92 3.81
C ILE A 3 1.81 -10.10 5.05
N ILE A 4 2.36 -8.90 4.85
CA ILE A 4 2.67 -7.98 5.95
C ILE A 4 1.89 -6.69 5.72
N SER A 5 1.28 -6.18 6.77
CA SER A 5 0.59 -4.91 6.77
C SER A 5 1.25 -3.96 7.77
N TYR A 6 1.48 -2.74 7.37
CA TYR A 6 2.18 -1.78 8.22
C TYR A 6 1.70 -0.36 7.96
N ASN A 7 1.36 0.36 9.01
CA ASN A 7 1.13 1.79 8.92
C ASN A 7 2.48 2.50 8.99
N LEU A 8 2.89 3.12 7.89
CA LEU A 8 4.21 3.75 7.79
C LEU A 8 4.26 5.17 8.34
N ASN A 9 3.10 5.80 8.50
CA ASN A 9 3.03 7.20 8.90
C ASN A 9 3.98 8.07 8.04
N GLY A 10 3.92 7.84 6.72
CA GLY A 10 4.77 8.50 5.74
C GLY A 10 5.81 7.55 5.15
N ILE A 11 5.62 7.18 3.87
CA ILE A 11 6.56 6.25 3.21
C ILE A 11 7.93 6.87 3.00
N ARG A 12 8.00 8.19 2.74
CA ARG A 12 9.29 8.85 2.53
C ARG A 12 10.15 8.82 3.78
N SER A 13 9.54 9.02 4.94
CA SER A 13 10.24 8.89 6.23
C SER A 13 10.67 7.45 6.48
N ALA A 14 9.80 6.48 6.19
CA ALA A 14 10.11 5.06 6.36
C ALA A 14 11.31 4.65 5.51
N ILE A 15 11.37 5.13 4.26
CA ILE A 15 12.50 4.86 3.37
C ILE A 15 13.80 5.41 3.97
N SER A 16 13.74 6.62 4.53
CA SER A 16 14.93 7.27 5.10
C SER A 16 15.49 6.54 6.31
N ILE A 17 14.68 5.75 7.01
CA ILE A 17 15.11 5.02 8.20
C ILE A 17 15.31 3.52 7.94
N GLY A 18 15.29 3.07 6.69
CA GLY A 18 15.71 1.71 6.35
C GLY A 18 14.62 0.77 5.82
N LEU A 19 13.51 1.29 5.30
CA LEU A 19 12.43 0.46 4.78
C LEU A 19 12.91 -0.54 3.72
N PHE A 20 13.75 -0.10 2.78
CA PHE A 20 14.22 -0.97 1.70
C PHE A 20 15.11 -2.10 2.23
N ASP A 21 15.97 -1.82 3.20
CA ASP A 21 16.80 -2.85 3.83
C ASP A 21 15.93 -3.88 4.54
N TRP A 22 14.90 -3.42 5.23
CA TRP A 22 13.95 -4.30 5.92
C TRP A 22 13.19 -5.18 4.91
N LEU A 23 12.73 -4.61 3.80
CA LEU A 23 12.04 -5.37 2.75
C LEU A 23 12.94 -6.43 2.12
N ALA A 24 14.20 -6.07 1.87
CA ALA A 24 15.17 -7.00 1.29
C ALA A 24 15.43 -8.19 2.22
N GLU A 25 15.34 -7.99 3.52
CA GLU A 25 15.54 -9.02 4.54
C GLU A 25 14.28 -9.87 4.75
N GLU A 26 13.13 -9.22 4.94
CA GLU A 26 11.87 -9.91 5.24
C GLU A 26 11.23 -10.60 4.03
N GLN A 27 11.36 -10.01 2.86
CA GLN A 27 10.86 -10.52 1.60
C GLN A 27 9.39 -10.99 1.65
N PRO A 28 8.44 -10.14 2.11
CA PRO A 28 7.04 -10.54 2.04
C PRO A 28 6.59 -10.71 0.59
N ASP A 29 5.64 -11.60 0.36
CA ASP A 29 5.03 -11.75 -0.96
C ASP A 29 4.14 -10.56 -1.28
N VAL A 30 3.40 -10.09 -0.28
CA VAL A 30 2.52 -8.92 -0.39
C VAL A 30 2.78 -8.00 0.80
N PHE A 31 3.06 -6.74 0.51
CA PHE A 31 3.29 -5.72 1.52
C PHE A 31 2.26 -4.62 1.38
N CYS A 32 1.38 -4.52 2.35
CA CYS A 32 0.30 -3.52 2.39
C CYS A 32 0.69 -2.39 3.32
N ILE A 33 0.59 -1.16 2.84
CA ILE A 33 0.90 0.00 3.67
C ILE A 33 -0.31 0.93 3.77
N GLN A 34 -0.41 1.57 4.92
CA GLN A 34 -1.37 2.62 5.19
C GLN A 34 -0.61 3.89 5.55
N GLU A 35 -1.27 5.02 5.32
CA GLU A 35 -0.70 6.35 5.57
C GLU A 35 0.63 6.55 4.83
N SER A 36 0.60 6.34 3.51
CA SER A 36 1.76 6.63 2.67
C SER A 36 2.12 8.11 2.71
N LYS A 37 1.12 8.98 2.83
CA LYS A 37 1.26 10.45 2.90
C LYS A 37 2.09 11.00 1.74
N ALA A 38 1.97 10.37 0.57
CA ALA A 38 2.74 10.73 -0.61
C ALA A 38 1.89 10.54 -1.86
N GLN A 39 2.15 11.36 -2.86
CA GLN A 39 1.57 11.17 -4.19
C GLN A 39 2.35 10.08 -4.92
N PRO A 40 1.77 9.44 -5.95
CA PRO A 40 2.47 8.35 -6.65
C PRO A 40 3.86 8.73 -7.17
N ASP A 41 4.03 9.95 -7.64
CA ASP A 41 5.31 10.45 -8.15
C ASP A 41 6.34 10.70 -7.05
N GLN A 42 5.92 10.71 -5.78
CA GLN A 42 6.80 10.89 -4.63
C GLN A 42 7.25 9.57 -4.01
N ILE A 43 6.76 8.45 -4.54
CA ILE A 43 7.10 7.12 -4.05
C ILE A 43 8.14 6.50 -4.98
N ASP A 44 9.22 6.00 -4.41
CA ASP A 44 10.32 5.40 -5.17
C ASP A 44 9.93 3.99 -5.65
N VAL A 45 9.09 3.94 -6.69
CA VAL A 45 8.63 2.68 -7.25
C VAL A 45 9.73 1.94 -8.00
N MET A 46 10.76 2.66 -8.46
CA MET A 46 11.88 2.02 -9.17
C MET A 46 12.69 1.13 -8.25
N THR A 47 13.01 1.59 -7.04
CA THR A 47 13.70 0.77 -6.05
C THR A 47 12.83 -0.40 -5.62
N MET A 48 11.52 -0.18 -5.46
CA MET A 48 10.59 -1.27 -5.17
C MET A 48 10.61 -2.32 -6.29
N GLN A 49 10.65 -1.89 -7.54
CA GLN A 49 10.74 -2.81 -8.67
C GLN A 49 12.04 -3.59 -8.68
N GLU A 50 13.15 -2.96 -8.35
CA GLU A 50 14.45 -3.63 -8.23
C GLU A 50 14.43 -4.71 -7.15
N LEU A 51 13.64 -4.51 -6.10
CA LEU A 51 13.45 -5.51 -5.04
C LEU A 51 12.44 -6.60 -5.42
N GLY A 52 11.85 -6.51 -6.61
CA GLY A 52 10.92 -7.50 -7.13
C GLY A 52 9.45 -7.18 -6.90
N TYR A 53 9.12 -5.96 -6.54
CA TYR A 53 7.75 -5.56 -6.20
C TYR A 53 7.10 -4.72 -7.29
N GLN A 54 5.89 -5.10 -7.68
CA GLN A 54 4.99 -4.24 -8.42
C GLN A 54 4.24 -3.36 -7.42
N SER A 55 3.96 -2.12 -7.81
CA SER A 55 3.37 -1.12 -6.92
C SER A 55 1.98 -0.76 -7.40
N TYR A 56 0.99 -0.84 -6.51
CA TYR A 56 -0.37 -0.39 -6.74
C TYR A 56 -0.70 0.63 -5.66
N ILE A 57 -0.94 1.87 -6.05
CA ILE A 57 -0.98 3.02 -5.14
C ILE A 57 -2.30 3.74 -5.27
N HIS A 58 -2.91 4.09 -4.16
CA HIS A 58 -4.09 4.93 -4.11
C HIS A 58 -3.83 6.08 -3.13
N SER A 59 -3.49 7.23 -3.67
CA SER A 59 -3.17 8.42 -2.88
C SER A 59 -4.41 9.29 -2.72
N ALA A 60 -4.44 10.06 -1.61
CA ALA A 60 -5.47 11.08 -1.43
C ALA A 60 -5.23 12.23 -2.41
N GLU A 61 -6.29 12.93 -2.76
CA GLU A 61 -6.19 14.16 -3.56
C GLU A 61 -5.41 15.24 -2.79
N LYS A 62 -5.61 15.29 -1.47
CA LYS A 62 -4.89 16.22 -0.61
C LYS A 62 -3.46 15.70 -0.37
N LYS A 63 -2.47 16.49 -0.74
CA LYS A 63 -1.06 16.12 -0.58
C LYS A 63 -0.70 15.93 0.90
N GLY A 64 0.14 14.94 1.17
CA GLY A 64 0.62 14.66 2.52
C GLY A 64 -0.41 14.05 3.46
N TYR A 65 -1.52 13.55 2.94
CA TYR A 65 -2.62 13.03 3.72
C TYR A 65 -2.96 11.59 3.30
N SER A 66 -3.20 10.71 4.28
CA SER A 66 -3.70 9.36 4.06
C SER A 66 -2.87 8.56 3.03
N GLY A 67 -3.54 7.80 2.16
CA GLY A 67 -2.90 7.00 1.11
C GLY A 67 -2.65 5.56 1.52
N VAL A 68 -2.96 4.63 0.62
CA VAL A 68 -2.69 3.20 0.79
C VAL A 68 -1.95 2.69 -0.42
N ALA A 69 -1.19 1.61 -0.25
CA ALA A 69 -0.53 0.95 -1.36
C ALA A 69 -0.37 -0.54 -1.09
N ILE A 70 -0.35 -1.32 -2.16
CA ILE A 70 0.01 -2.73 -2.12
C ILE A 70 1.26 -2.90 -2.99
N PHE A 71 2.32 -3.41 -2.38
CA PHE A 71 3.52 -3.81 -3.08
C PHE A 71 3.56 -5.32 -3.11
N THR A 72 3.67 -5.93 -4.29
CA THR A 72 3.51 -7.37 -4.42
C THR A 72 4.55 -7.97 -5.36
N ARG A 73 5.09 -9.12 -4.98
CA ARG A 73 5.99 -9.92 -5.81
C ARG A 73 5.20 -10.88 -6.71
N ILE A 74 3.95 -11.13 -6.38
CA ILE A 74 3.06 -12.03 -7.11
C ILE A 74 2.11 -11.19 -7.95
N GLN A 75 1.96 -11.56 -9.23
CA GLN A 75 1.03 -10.87 -10.11
C GLN A 75 -0.40 -11.13 -9.63
N PRO A 76 -1.15 -10.10 -9.21
CA PRO A 76 -2.56 -10.29 -8.86
C PRO A 76 -3.40 -10.55 -10.12
N ASP A 77 -4.49 -11.29 -9.95
CA ASP A 77 -5.45 -11.51 -11.02
C ASP A 77 -6.23 -10.23 -11.32
N ARG A 78 -6.45 -9.41 -10.29
CA ARG A 78 -7.23 -8.18 -10.38
C ARG A 78 -6.84 -7.23 -9.27
N VAL A 79 -6.79 -5.95 -9.60
CA VAL A 79 -6.60 -4.87 -8.61
C VAL A 79 -7.75 -3.88 -8.76
N VAL A 80 -8.38 -3.53 -7.64
CA VAL A 80 -9.43 -2.52 -7.59
C VAL A 80 -8.98 -1.40 -6.67
N VAL A 81 -8.90 -0.19 -7.22
CA VAL A 81 -8.49 1.00 -6.47
C VAL A 81 -9.75 1.76 -6.06
N GLY A 82 -9.90 1.99 -4.75
CA GLY A 82 -11.07 2.64 -4.21
C GLY A 82 -12.24 1.67 -4.01
N MET A 83 -13.40 2.24 -3.66
CA MET A 83 -14.62 1.46 -3.40
C MET A 83 -15.79 1.86 -4.30
N GLY A 84 -15.54 2.72 -5.29
CA GLY A 84 -16.58 3.20 -6.20
C GLY A 84 -17.42 4.37 -5.65
N ASN A 85 -16.98 4.97 -4.56
CA ASN A 85 -17.68 6.11 -3.95
C ASN A 85 -16.76 7.34 -3.96
N PRO A 86 -17.01 8.35 -4.80
CA PRO A 86 -16.11 9.51 -4.90
C PRO A 86 -15.87 10.24 -3.59
N LYS A 87 -16.83 10.21 -2.68
CA LYS A 87 -16.69 10.86 -1.38
C LYS A 87 -15.54 10.27 -0.56
N TYR A 88 -15.32 8.97 -0.67
CA TYR A 88 -14.27 8.26 0.09
C TYR A 88 -13.03 8.01 -0.77
N ASP A 89 -13.19 7.82 -2.06
CA ASP A 89 -12.09 7.48 -2.96
C ASP A 89 -11.09 8.64 -3.09
N CYS A 90 -11.54 9.88 -2.95
CA CYS A 90 -10.64 11.03 -2.96
C CYS A 90 -9.70 11.07 -1.75
N GLN A 91 -9.92 10.24 -0.74
CA GLN A 91 -9.10 10.20 0.47
C GLN A 91 -8.00 9.13 0.44
N GLY A 92 -7.93 8.32 -0.62
CA GLY A 92 -6.90 7.30 -0.73
C GLY A 92 -6.92 6.27 0.40
N ARG A 93 -8.08 5.64 0.63
CA ARG A 93 -8.28 4.80 1.82
C ARG A 93 -8.36 3.31 1.56
N VAL A 94 -8.67 2.88 0.35
CA VAL A 94 -8.93 1.46 0.07
C VAL A 94 -8.30 1.03 -1.24
N ILE A 95 -7.62 -0.11 -1.22
CA ILE A 95 -7.16 -0.80 -2.43
C ILE A 95 -7.27 -2.30 -2.20
N ARG A 96 -7.65 -3.03 -3.24
CA ARG A 96 -7.90 -4.46 -3.19
C ARG A 96 -7.11 -5.17 -4.27
N ALA A 97 -6.53 -6.32 -3.93
CA ALA A 97 -5.85 -7.19 -4.89
C ALA A 97 -6.35 -8.63 -4.72
N ASP A 98 -6.70 -9.27 -5.83
CA ASP A 98 -7.18 -10.65 -5.85
C ASP A 98 -6.08 -11.58 -6.35
N TYR A 99 -5.86 -12.68 -5.62
CA TYR A 99 -4.86 -13.70 -5.92
C TYR A 99 -5.54 -15.07 -5.89
N GLY A 100 -6.23 -15.45 -6.97
CA GLY A 100 -6.98 -16.70 -6.97
C GLY A 100 -8.03 -16.73 -5.88
N ASP A 101 -7.86 -17.61 -4.90
CA ASP A 101 -8.80 -17.79 -3.79
C ASP A 101 -8.60 -16.78 -2.65
N VAL A 102 -7.55 -15.96 -2.73
CA VAL A 102 -7.21 -15.01 -1.67
C VAL A 102 -7.45 -13.59 -2.17
N THR A 103 -8.18 -12.81 -1.40
CA THR A 103 -8.37 -11.38 -1.64
C THR A 103 -7.73 -10.59 -0.51
N VAL A 104 -6.86 -9.65 -0.88
CA VAL A 104 -6.20 -8.76 0.08
C VAL A 104 -6.81 -7.38 -0.05
N VAL A 105 -7.37 -6.87 1.04
CA VAL A 105 -7.93 -5.52 1.10
C VAL A 105 -7.09 -4.70 2.06
N CYS A 106 -6.49 -3.64 1.54
CA CYS A 106 -5.68 -2.72 2.33
C CYS A 106 -6.48 -1.43 2.51
N GLU A 107 -6.79 -1.09 3.75
CA GLU A 107 -7.62 0.09 4.02
C GLU A 107 -7.14 0.86 5.25
N ILE A 108 -7.43 2.15 5.24
CA ILE A 108 -7.25 3.00 6.41
C ILE A 108 -8.63 3.24 7.02
N GLY A 109 -8.75 2.99 8.33
CA GLY A 109 -9.95 3.32 9.07
C GLY A 109 -10.11 4.83 9.24
N ARG A 110 -11.12 5.20 10.01
CA ARG A 110 -11.42 6.60 10.31
C ARG A 110 -10.34 7.23 11.21
N ALA A 111 -10.66 8.38 11.78
CA ALA A 111 -9.76 9.20 12.60
C ALA A 111 -9.05 8.46 13.74
N SER A 112 -9.51 7.28 14.12
CA SER A 112 -8.83 6.40 15.05
C SER A 112 -7.60 5.72 14.44
N CYS A 113 -7.39 5.86 13.14
CA CYS A 113 -6.23 5.33 12.39
C CYS A 113 -6.04 3.83 12.57
N ARG A 114 -7.11 3.06 12.39
CA ARG A 114 -7.00 1.60 12.40
C ARG A 114 -6.70 1.11 11.00
N GLU A 115 -5.60 0.40 10.88
CA GLU A 115 -5.21 -0.29 9.66
C GLU A 115 -5.84 -1.68 9.64
N ARG A 116 -6.27 -2.12 8.45
CA ARG A 116 -6.84 -3.44 8.29
C ARG A 116 -6.39 -4.07 6.99
N VAL A 117 -6.06 -5.35 7.08
CA VAL A 117 -5.83 -6.19 5.89
C VAL A 117 -6.74 -7.40 6.05
N PHE A 118 -7.56 -7.65 5.03
CA PHE A 118 -8.46 -8.79 4.98
C PHE A 118 -7.95 -9.80 3.95
N VAL A 119 -7.95 -11.03 4.33
CA VAL A 119 -7.50 -12.13 3.47
C VAL A 119 -8.64 -13.11 3.26
#